data_84740b06d2fe8cb6348fa2d6a220a3bb
#
_entry.id   84740b06d2fe8cb6348fa2d6a220a3bb
#
_cell.length_a   1.000
_cell.length_b   1.000
_cell.length_c   1.000
_cell.angle_alpha   90.00
_cell.angle_beta   90.00
_cell.angle_gamma   90.00
#
_symmetry.space_group_name_H-M   'P 1'
#
loop_
_entity.id
_entity.type
_entity.pdbx_description
1 polymer ?
#
loop_
_entity_poly.entity_id
_entity_poly.type
_entity_poly.pdbx_seq_one_letter_code
_entity_poly.pdbx_strand_id
1 'polypeptide(L)'
;MELIDTFLLTIIPIMVAINAFGVLPVYLGLTEEMDETPRRRIARQSVITAFMITMGFVFLGQAVFRLLGIHVEDFMIAGGILLLVISIADMVRVEEIRALRSPTLGVVPLGTPLLAGPATLTTALLLVNDHGYLPVVVSLLLNLGFAWALLDRSDVLIRLVGINGARAFAKVSSLLLAAIAVKLIRSGIMRILGE
;
A
#
# COMPACT_ATOMS: atom_id res chain seq x y z
N MET A 1 -0.67 27.19 8.61
CA MET A 1 -0.18 26.06 9.42
C MET A 1 -1.10 24.87 9.30
N GLU A 2 -2.42 25.00 9.47
CA GLU A 2 -3.39 23.88 9.42
C GLU A 2 -3.36 23.06 8.11
N LEU A 3 -3.17 23.67 6.93
CA LEU A 3 -3.13 22.95 5.65
C LEU A 3 -1.89 22.05 5.54
N ILE A 4 -0.73 22.53 5.97
CA ILE A 4 0.53 21.75 5.91
C ILE A 4 0.44 20.57 6.87
N ASP A 5 -0.09 20.80 8.08
CA ASP A 5 -0.27 19.76 9.08
C ASP A 5 -1.25 18.67 8.58
N THR A 6 -2.37 19.07 7.98
CA THR A 6 -3.33 18.14 7.36
C THR A 6 -2.70 17.31 6.24
N PHE A 7 -1.87 17.93 5.40
CA PHE A 7 -1.16 17.21 4.35
C PHE A 7 -0.14 16.21 4.91
N LEU A 8 0.64 16.59 5.91
CA LEU A 8 1.59 15.68 6.54
C LEU A 8 0.88 14.50 7.22
N LEU A 9 -0.24 14.77 7.88
CA LEU A 9 -1.07 13.76 8.53
C LEU A 9 -1.74 12.79 7.54
N THR A 10 -1.89 13.15 6.27
CA THR A 10 -2.45 12.28 5.23
C THR A 10 -1.36 11.62 4.37
N ILE A 11 -0.30 12.35 3.98
CA ILE A 11 0.77 11.83 3.11
C ILE A 11 1.55 10.72 3.80
N ILE A 12 1.97 10.92 5.06
CA ILE A 12 2.84 9.97 5.74
C ILE A 12 2.16 8.62 5.98
N PRO A 13 0.93 8.54 6.54
CA PRO A 13 0.25 7.26 6.70
C PRO A 13 0.00 6.54 5.37
N ILE A 14 -0.41 7.26 4.31
CA ILE A 14 -0.61 6.68 2.98
C ILE A 14 0.71 6.16 2.39
N MET A 15 1.82 6.89 2.56
CA MET A 15 3.14 6.47 2.10
C MET A 15 3.56 5.14 2.74
N VAL A 16 3.35 5.01 4.04
CA VAL A 16 3.68 3.78 4.76
C VAL A 16 2.73 2.65 4.38
N ALA A 17 1.43 2.95 4.19
CA ALA A 17 0.43 1.96 3.81
C ALA A 17 0.66 1.39 2.40
N ILE A 18 1.03 2.23 1.41
CA ILE A 18 1.37 1.81 0.04
C ILE A 18 2.65 0.97 0.04
N ASN A 19 3.59 1.25 0.96
CA ASN A 19 4.84 0.51 1.12
C ASN A 19 5.60 0.28 -0.20
N ALA A 20 5.80 1.35 -0.98
CA ALA A 20 6.43 1.28 -2.31
C ALA A 20 7.81 0.59 -2.29
N PHE A 21 8.58 0.75 -1.20
CA PHE A 21 9.88 0.08 -1.03
C PHE A 21 9.73 -1.43 -0.79
N GLY A 22 8.67 -1.86 -0.10
CA GLY A 22 8.35 -3.29 0.09
C GLY A 22 7.88 -3.96 -1.20
N VAL A 23 7.21 -3.21 -2.09
CA VAL A 23 6.78 -3.69 -3.41
C VAL A 23 7.95 -3.84 -4.38
N LEU A 24 9.00 -3.02 -4.24
CA LEU A 24 10.13 -2.98 -5.17
C LEU A 24 10.83 -4.32 -5.38
N PRO A 25 11.24 -5.10 -4.36
CA PRO A 25 11.86 -6.40 -4.56
C PRO A 25 10.96 -7.40 -5.27
N VAL A 26 9.64 -7.36 -4.97
CA VAL A 26 8.64 -8.21 -5.64
C VAL A 26 8.53 -7.84 -7.11
N TYR A 27 8.41 -6.54 -7.41
CA TYR A 27 8.35 -6.03 -8.78
C TYR A 27 9.58 -6.46 -9.59
N LEU A 28 10.78 -6.33 -9.01
CA LEU A 28 12.02 -6.73 -9.65
C LEU A 28 12.09 -8.24 -9.92
N GLY A 29 11.75 -9.06 -8.93
CA GLY A 29 11.74 -10.51 -9.10
C GLY A 29 10.75 -10.98 -10.17
N LEU A 30 9.61 -10.29 -10.32
CA LEU A 30 8.60 -10.61 -11.34
C LEU A 30 8.98 -10.10 -12.75
N THR A 31 9.83 -9.08 -12.84
CA THR A 31 10.19 -8.41 -14.09
C THR A 31 11.65 -8.63 -14.51
N GLU A 32 12.40 -9.49 -13.80
CA GLU A 32 13.84 -9.71 -13.99
C GLU A 32 14.21 -10.11 -15.42
N GLU A 33 13.37 -10.93 -16.08
CA GLU A 33 13.62 -11.45 -17.44
C GLU A 33 12.94 -10.60 -18.53
N MET A 34 12.36 -9.43 -18.18
CA MET A 34 11.62 -8.60 -19.11
C MET A 34 12.48 -7.45 -19.63
N ASP A 35 12.26 -7.09 -20.89
CA ASP A 35 12.80 -5.87 -21.49
C ASP A 35 12.23 -4.62 -20.80
N GLU A 36 12.92 -3.48 -20.93
CA GLU A 36 12.52 -2.21 -20.31
C GLU A 36 11.07 -1.79 -20.66
N THR A 37 10.65 -1.94 -21.92
CA THR A 37 9.34 -1.46 -22.36
C THR A 37 8.16 -2.18 -21.71
N PRO A 38 8.07 -3.53 -21.69
CA PRO A 38 7.02 -4.24 -20.96
C PRO A 38 7.11 -3.99 -19.45
N ARG A 39 8.31 -3.89 -18.89
CA ARG A 39 8.54 -3.62 -17.48
C ARG A 39 7.95 -2.27 -17.04
N ARG A 40 8.24 -1.19 -17.77
CA ARG A 40 7.65 0.14 -17.51
C ARG A 40 6.13 0.15 -17.67
N ARG A 41 5.61 -0.63 -18.61
CA ARG A 41 4.16 -0.80 -18.80
C ARG A 41 3.51 -1.43 -17.57
N ILE A 42 4.15 -2.45 -16.98
CA ILE A 42 3.69 -3.12 -15.76
C ILE A 42 3.66 -2.12 -14.59
N ALA A 43 4.74 -1.34 -14.37
CA ALA A 43 4.78 -0.32 -13.33
C ALA A 43 3.61 0.66 -13.44
N ARG A 44 3.38 1.18 -14.66
CA ARG A 44 2.28 2.12 -14.93
C ARG A 44 0.90 1.49 -14.72
N GLN A 45 0.68 0.28 -15.21
CA GLN A 45 -0.58 -0.44 -15.03
C GLN A 45 -0.86 -0.72 -13.56
N SER A 46 0.15 -1.14 -12.78
CA SER A 46 0.02 -1.39 -11.35
C SER A 46 -0.44 -0.15 -10.58
N VAL A 47 0.17 0.99 -10.85
CA VAL A 47 -0.17 2.25 -10.18
C VAL A 47 -1.55 2.75 -10.58
N ILE A 48 -1.91 2.69 -11.87
CA ILE A 48 -3.25 3.07 -12.34
C ILE A 48 -4.32 2.17 -11.72
N THR A 49 -4.09 0.86 -11.70
CA THR A 49 -5.01 -0.09 -11.09
C THR A 49 -5.16 0.19 -9.58
N ALA A 50 -4.05 0.41 -8.87
CA ALA A 50 -4.08 0.75 -7.46
C ALA A 50 -4.85 2.05 -7.21
N PHE A 51 -4.64 3.08 -8.02
CA PHE A 51 -5.37 4.33 -7.91
C PHE A 51 -6.88 4.14 -8.12
N MET A 52 -7.28 3.45 -9.20
CA MET A 52 -8.70 3.22 -9.52
C MET A 52 -9.41 2.42 -8.43
N ILE A 53 -8.76 1.37 -7.91
CA ILE A 53 -9.34 0.55 -6.83
C ILE A 53 -9.45 1.35 -5.55
N THR A 54 -8.39 2.08 -5.16
CA THR A 54 -8.42 2.87 -3.93
C THR A 54 -9.45 3.99 -4.01
N MET A 55 -9.55 4.67 -5.17
CA MET A 55 -10.58 5.68 -5.40
C MET A 55 -11.99 5.08 -5.36
N GLY A 56 -12.21 3.98 -6.06
CA GLY A 56 -13.49 3.26 -6.00
C GLY A 56 -13.87 2.92 -4.55
N PHE A 57 -12.91 2.42 -3.77
CA PHE A 57 -13.14 2.08 -2.37
C PHE A 57 -13.39 3.32 -1.49
N VAL A 58 -12.66 4.41 -1.70
CA VAL A 58 -12.83 5.68 -0.97
C VAL A 58 -14.23 6.26 -1.20
N PHE A 59 -14.74 6.23 -2.44
CA PHE A 59 -16.06 6.79 -2.75
C PHE A 59 -17.22 5.85 -2.40
N LEU A 60 -17.04 4.54 -2.62
CA LEU A 60 -18.11 3.55 -2.43
C LEU A 60 -18.04 2.85 -1.06
N GLY A 61 -16.89 2.88 -0.40
CA GLY A 61 -16.65 2.11 0.82
C GLY A 61 -17.64 2.42 1.93
N GLN A 62 -17.97 3.70 2.16
CA GLN A 62 -18.98 4.08 3.16
C GLN A 62 -20.38 3.55 2.81
N ALA A 63 -20.76 3.56 1.52
CA ALA A 63 -22.04 3.03 1.08
C ALA A 63 -22.09 1.51 1.26
N VAL A 64 -21.02 0.81 0.89
CA VAL A 64 -20.89 -0.64 1.08
C VAL A 64 -20.94 -1.01 2.56
N PHE A 65 -20.27 -0.26 3.42
CA PHE A 65 -20.29 -0.51 4.87
C PHE A 65 -21.69 -0.37 5.45
N ARG A 66 -22.43 0.70 5.08
CA ARG A 66 -23.83 0.88 5.50
C ARG A 66 -24.73 -0.24 5.03
N LEU A 67 -24.57 -0.70 3.78
CA LEU A 67 -25.37 -1.80 3.22
C LEU A 67 -25.11 -3.13 3.92
N LEU A 68 -23.86 -3.39 4.32
CA LEU A 68 -23.44 -4.63 4.98
C LEU A 68 -23.59 -4.56 6.51
N GLY A 69 -23.92 -3.40 7.08
CA GLY A 69 -23.96 -3.21 8.52
C GLY A 69 -22.60 -3.31 9.20
N ILE A 70 -21.53 -3.04 8.44
CA ILE A 70 -20.14 -3.08 8.92
C ILE A 70 -19.76 -1.67 9.41
N HIS A 71 -19.20 -1.59 10.61
CA HIS A 71 -18.65 -0.35 11.13
C HIS A 71 -17.20 -0.15 10.67
N VAL A 72 -16.75 1.10 10.66
CA VAL A 72 -15.36 1.45 10.28
C VAL A 72 -14.37 0.77 11.23
N GLU A 73 -14.74 0.62 12.49
CA GLU A 73 -13.99 -0.06 13.54
C GLU A 73 -13.74 -1.55 13.22
N ASP A 74 -14.76 -2.24 12.73
CA ASP A 74 -14.65 -3.65 12.30
C ASP A 74 -13.63 -3.78 11.17
N PHE A 75 -13.71 -2.85 10.21
CA PHE A 75 -12.78 -2.81 9.07
C PHE A 75 -11.34 -2.46 9.49
N MET A 76 -11.18 -1.58 10.52
CA MET A 76 -9.87 -1.29 11.11
C MET A 76 -9.23 -2.54 11.71
N ILE A 77 -10.01 -3.31 12.46
CA ILE A 77 -9.51 -4.54 13.10
C ILE A 77 -9.18 -5.58 12.04
N ALA A 78 -10.11 -5.86 11.12
CA ALA A 78 -9.91 -6.84 10.06
C ALA A 78 -8.74 -6.46 9.13
N GLY A 79 -8.67 -5.20 8.70
CA GLY A 79 -7.58 -4.65 7.91
C GLY A 79 -6.24 -4.72 8.64
N GLY A 80 -6.23 -4.39 9.94
CA GLY A 80 -5.05 -4.50 10.78
C GLY A 80 -4.56 -5.94 10.91
N ILE A 81 -5.44 -6.91 11.09
CA ILE A 81 -5.09 -8.35 11.14
C ILE A 81 -4.48 -8.79 9.81
N LEU A 82 -5.12 -8.46 8.68
CA LEU A 82 -4.60 -8.79 7.34
C LEU A 82 -3.22 -8.19 7.11
N LEU A 83 -3.02 -6.92 7.48
CA LEU A 83 -1.74 -6.24 7.41
C LEU A 83 -0.66 -6.90 8.24
N LEU A 84 -0.99 -7.29 9.46
CA LEU A 84 -0.06 -7.98 10.36
C LEU A 84 0.39 -9.31 9.74
N VAL A 85 -0.55 -10.08 9.20
CA VAL A 85 -0.26 -11.35 8.52
C VAL A 85 0.64 -11.13 7.30
N ILE A 86 0.34 -10.12 6.45
CA ILE A 86 1.16 -9.78 5.28
C ILE A 86 2.56 -9.36 5.72
N SER A 87 2.67 -8.49 6.72
CA SER A 87 3.96 -8.01 7.23
C SER A 87 4.83 -9.14 7.78
N ILE A 88 4.23 -10.08 8.52
CA ILE A 88 4.92 -11.27 9.03
C ILE A 88 5.34 -12.17 7.86
N ALA A 89 4.44 -12.39 6.89
CA ALA A 89 4.75 -13.19 5.71
C ALA A 89 5.92 -12.59 4.90
N ASP A 90 5.96 -11.27 4.71
CA ASP A 90 7.05 -10.58 4.03
C ASP A 90 8.39 -10.70 4.79
N MET A 91 8.35 -10.72 6.12
CA MET A 91 9.55 -10.92 6.93
C MET A 91 10.12 -12.34 6.83
N VAL A 92 9.25 -13.34 6.70
CA VAL A 92 9.62 -14.78 6.72
C VAL A 92 9.91 -15.31 5.31
N ARG A 93 9.21 -14.82 4.26
CA ARG A 93 9.19 -15.39 2.91
C ARG A 93 10.06 -14.66 1.88
N VAL A 94 11.26 -14.25 2.21
CA VAL A 94 12.15 -13.56 1.23
C VAL A 94 12.53 -14.43 0.02
N GLU A 95 12.31 -15.75 0.05
CA GLU A 95 12.81 -16.68 -1.00
C GLU A 95 11.75 -17.34 -1.89
N GLU A 96 10.45 -17.37 -1.52
CA GLU A 96 9.44 -18.15 -2.25
C GLU A 96 8.66 -17.41 -3.36
N ILE A 97 8.84 -16.10 -3.53
CA ILE A 97 8.04 -15.27 -4.48
C ILE A 97 8.40 -15.57 -5.96
N ARG A 98 9.44 -16.35 -6.23
CA ARG A 98 9.84 -16.72 -7.61
C ARG A 98 8.84 -17.61 -8.37
N ALA A 99 7.79 -18.11 -7.75
CA ALA A 99 6.86 -19.08 -8.34
C ALA A 99 5.64 -18.49 -9.07
N LEU A 100 5.39 -17.18 -9.00
CA LEU A 100 4.18 -16.57 -9.58
C LEU A 100 4.48 -15.83 -10.88
N ARG A 101 4.82 -16.55 -11.94
CA ARG A 101 4.92 -15.98 -13.30
C ARG A 101 3.55 -16.00 -13.98
N SER A 102 2.90 -14.85 -14.12
CA SER A 102 1.63 -14.71 -14.83
C SER A 102 1.66 -13.50 -15.77
N PRO A 103 1.04 -13.57 -16.96
CA PRO A 103 0.98 -12.46 -17.92
C PRO A 103 0.18 -11.24 -17.46
N THR A 104 -0.55 -11.34 -16.33
CA THR A 104 -1.37 -10.26 -15.76
C THR A 104 -0.68 -9.49 -14.63
N LEU A 105 0.65 -9.48 -14.59
CA LEU A 105 1.48 -8.94 -13.49
C LEU A 105 1.19 -7.48 -13.10
N GLY A 106 0.76 -6.63 -14.05
CA GLY A 106 0.49 -5.22 -13.78
C GLY A 106 -0.81 -4.97 -13.03
N VAL A 107 -1.77 -5.89 -13.10
CA VAL A 107 -3.07 -5.79 -12.43
C VAL A 107 -3.07 -6.62 -11.18
N VAL A 108 -2.63 -7.87 -11.27
CA VAL A 108 -2.53 -8.84 -10.17
C VAL A 108 -1.15 -9.52 -10.28
N PRO A 109 -0.29 -9.55 -9.24
CA PRO A 109 -0.53 -9.08 -7.87
C PRO A 109 -0.07 -7.66 -7.57
N LEU A 110 0.58 -6.92 -8.51
CA LEU A 110 1.24 -5.65 -8.18
C LEU A 110 0.25 -4.50 -7.92
N GLY A 111 -0.77 -4.33 -8.78
CA GLY A 111 -1.81 -3.31 -8.56
C GLY A 111 -2.71 -3.66 -7.39
N THR A 112 -3.08 -4.93 -7.31
CA THR A 112 -3.92 -5.51 -6.27
C THR A 112 -3.39 -6.91 -5.94
N PRO A 113 -3.10 -7.28 -4.67
CA PRO A 113 -3.31 -6.55 -3.43
C PRO A 113 -2.10 -5.75 -2.92
N LEU A 114 -1.00 -5.61 -3.69
CA LEU A 114 0.24 -5.04 -3.14
C LEU A 114 0.17 -3.52 -2.93
N LEU A 115 -0.08 -2.72 -4.00
CA LEU A 115 -0.18 -1.26 -3.87
C LEU A 115 -1.54 -0.81 -3.31
N ALA A 116 -2.65 -1.36 -3.82
CA ALA A 116 -4.00 -1.15 -3.30
C ALA A 116 -4.40 -2.28 -2.34
N GLY A 117 -3.56 -2.57 -1.38
CA GLY A 117 -3.81 -3.59 -0.38
C GLY A 117 -4.74 -3.11 0.75
N PRO A 118 -5.12 -4.02 1.66
CA PRO A 118 -5.97 -3.69 2.81
C PRO A 118 -5.46 -2.49 3.61
N ALA A 119 -4.13 -2.32 3.73
CA ALA A 119 -3.50 -1.16 4.36
C ALA A 119 -3.91 0.15 3.71
N THR A 120 -3.68 0.22 2.41
CA THR A 120 -3.94 1.44 1.64
C THR A 120 -5.43 1.79 1.67
N LEU A 121 -6.29 0.78 1.49
CA LEU A 121 -7.74 0.96 1.50
C LEU A 121 -8.25 1.41 2.86
N THR A 122 -7.86 0.74 3.94
CA THR A 122 -8.26 1.10 5.31
C THR A 122 -7.74 2.48 5.69
N THR A 123 -6.44 2.75 5.45
CA THR A 123 -5.83 4.03 5.77
C THR A 123 -6.50 5.16 4.99
N ALA A 124 -6.72 5.00 3.68
CA ALA A 124 -7.39 6.01 2.87
C ALA A 124 -8.82 6.30 3.36
N LEU A 125 -9.59 5.26 3.68
CA LEU A 125 -10.96 5.43 4.16
C LEU A 125 -11.02 6.15 5.52
N LEU A 126 -10.14 5.80 6.46
CA LEU A 126 -10.04 6.46 7.76
C LEU A 126 -9.67 7.93 7.60
N LEU A 127 -8.65 8.21 6.80
CA LEU A 127 -8.19 9.58 6.58
C LEU A 127 -9.24 10.44 5.88
N VAL A 128 -10.07 9.86 4.99
CA VAL A 128 -11.21 10.58 4.40
C VAL A 128 -12.23 10.96 5.46
N ASN A 129 -12.49 10.07 6.42
CA ASN A 129 -13.41 10.36 7.51
C ASN A 129 -12.90 11.48 8.44
N ASP A 130 -11.59 11.51 8.70
CA ASP A 130 -10.96 12.45 9.63
C ASP A 130 -10.56 13.78 8.96
N HIS A 131 -10.16 13.79 7.68
CA HIS A 131 -9.57 14.94 6.98
C HIS A 131 -10.29 15.33 5.68
N GLY A 132 -11.32 14.57 5.26
CA GLY A 132 -12.05 14.78 4.02
C GLY A 132 -11.36 14.23 2.77
N TYR A 133 -12.06 14.31 1.64
CA TYR A 133 -11.63 13.68 0.37
C TYR A 133 -10.41 14.35 -0.25
N LEU A 134 -10.35 15.68 -0.30
CA LEU A 134 -9.33 16.41 -1.07
C LEU A 134 -7.90 16.13 -0.59
N PRO A 135 -7.55 16.25 0.71
CA PRO A 135 -6.21 15.95 1.19
C PRO A 135 -5.80 14.50 0.92
N VAL A 136 -6.74 13.57 1.08
CA VAL A 136 -6.48 12.13 0.89
C VAL A 136 -6.24 11.80 -0.58
N VAL A 137 -7.05 12.34 -1.50
CA VAL A 137 -6.87 12.12 -2.96
C VAL A 137 -5.54 12.69 -3.42
N VAL A 138 -5.18 13.89 -3.00
CA VAL A 138 -3.89 14.50 -3.35
C VAL A 138 -2.74 13.69 -2.77
N SER A 139 -2.82 13.27 -1.51
CA SER A 139 -1.81 12.43 -0.87
C SER A 139 -1.67 11.08 -1.56
N LEU A 140 -2.78 10.47 -1.99
CA LEU A 140 -2.78 9.22 -2.74
C LEU A 140 -2.09 9.39 -4.10
N LEU A 141 -2.42 10.44 -4.85
CA LEU A 141 -1.80 10.75 -6.14
C LEU A 141 -0.29 10.95 -6.00
N LEU A 142 0.16 11.72 -5.01
CA LEU A 142 1.57 11.97 -4.77
C LEU A 142 2.32 10.69 -4.39
N ASN A 143 1.75 9.88 -3.51
CA ASN A 143 2.38 8.63 -3.08
C ASN A 143 2.40 7.56 -4.17
N LEU A 144 1.33 7.42 -4.95
CA LEU A 144 1.31 6.52 -6.11
C LEU A 144 2.21 7.02 -7.24
N GLY A 145 2.30 8.34 -7.45
CA GLY A 145 3.27 8.95 -8.36
C GLY A 145 4.71 8.67 -7.94
N PHE A 146 5.00 8.76 -6.64
CA PHE A 146 6.29 8.37 -6.08
C PHE A 146 6.56 6.86 -6.28
N ALA A 147 5.58 6.01 -5.99
CA ALA A 147 5.68 4.57 -6.21
C ALA A 147 5.95 4.25 -7.69
N TRP A 148 5.25 4.91 -8.60
CA TRP A 148 5.51 4.78 -10.03
C TRP A 148 6.94 5.18 -10.40
N ALA A 149 7.41 6.34 -9.96
CA ALA A 149 8.77 6.81 -10.24
C ALA A 149 9.84 5.87 -9.66
N LEU A 150 9.58 5.28 -8.48
CA LEU A 150 10.45 4.30 -7.84
C LEU A 150 10.54 3.00 -8.67
N LEU A 151 9.39 2.48 -9.11
CA LEU A 151 9.32 1.25 -9.91
C LEU A 151 9.89 1.46 -11.32
N ASP A 152 9.59 2.60 -11.96
CA ASP A 152 10.07 2.95 -13.30
C ASP A 152 11.59 3.10 -13.34
N ARG A 153 12.19 3.61 -12.26
CA ARG A 153 13.64 3.79 -12.11
C ARG A 153 14.31 2.75 -11.22
N SER A 154 13.69 1.61 -11.04
CA SER A 154 14.16 0.54 -10.14
C SER A 154 15.59 0.08 -10.44
N ASP A 155 16.02 0.09 -11.72
CA ASP A 155 17.39 -0.25 -12.11
C ASP A 155 18.43 0.73 -11.57
N VAL A 156 18.12 2.03 -11.62
CA VAL A 156 18.99 3.08 -11.07
C VAL A 156 19.11 2.93 -9.56
N LEU A 157 17.97 2.68 -8.92
CA LEU A 157 17.92 2.52 -7.47
C LEU A 157 18.75 1.31 -7.02
N ILE A 158 18.65 0.18 -7.73
CA ILE A 158 19.44 -1.02 -7.41
C ILE A 158 20.93 -0.81 -7.67
N ARG A 159 21.30 -0.07 -8.71
CA ARG A 159 22.71 0.30 -8.94
C ARG A 159 23.29 1.14 -7.81
N LEU A 160 22.48 2.03 -7.19
CA LEU A 160 22.89 2.92 -6.10
C LEU A 160 22.93 2.22 -4.75
N VAL A 161 21.88 1.49 -4.42
CA VAL A 161 21.65 0.93 -3.06
C VAL A 161 22.01 -0.55 -2.98
N GLY A 162 22.12 -1.21 -4.14
CA GLY A 162 22.30 -2.64 -4.25
C GLY A 162 21.06 -3.45 -3.88
N ILE A 163 21.04 -4.72 -4.28
CA ILE A 163 19.90 -5.61 -3.99
C ILE A 163 19.73 -5.85 -2.48
N ASN A 164 20.84 -5.89 -1.75
CA ASN A 164 20.83 -6.09 -0.31
C ASN A 164 20.29 -4.86 0.42
N GLY A 165 20.61 -3.67 -0.05
CA GLY A 165 20.05 -2.42 0.48
C GLY A 165 18.54 -2.33 0.23
N ALA A 166 18.07 -2.66 -0.98
CA ALA A 166 16.64 -2.73 -1.29
C ALA A 166 15.90 -3.74 -0.40
N ARG A 167 16.50 -4.92 -0.15
CA ARG A 167 15.96 -5.92 0.79
C ARG A 167 15.92 -5.42 2.23
N ALA A 168 16.93 -4.68 2.69
CA ALA A 168 16.95 -4.09 4.02
C ALA A 168 15.83 -3.05 4.17
N PHE A 169 15.65 -2.17 3.17
CA PHE A 169 14.54 -1.21 3.13
C PHE A 169 13.18 -1.92 3.16
N ALA A 170 13.00 -2.98 2.38
CA ALA A 170 11.78 -3.77 2.39
C ALA A 170 11.48 -4.33 3.79
N LYS A 171 12.48 -4.90 4.48
CA LYS A 171 12.30 -5.42 5.85
C LYS A 171 11.92 -4.34 6.86
N VAL A 172 12.55 -3.17 6.79
CA VAL A 172 12.19 -2.02 7.65
C VAL A 172 10.76 -1.57 7.37
N SER A 173 10.38 -1.48 6.08
CA SER A 173 9.02 -1.12 5.67
C SER A 173 7.98 -2.13 6.18
N SER A 174 8.26 -3.44 6.10
CA SER A 174 7.38 -4.48 6.64
C SER A 174 7.24 -4.37 8.17
N LEU A 175 8.29 -3.98 8.88
CA LEU A 175 8.25 -3.74 10.33
C LEU A 175 7.36 -2.54 10.68
N LEU A 176 7.47 -1.45 9.91
CA LEU A 176 6.59 -0.28 10.05
C LEU A 176 5.14 -0.63 9.72
N LEU A 177 4.93 -1.46 8.70
CA LEU A 177 3.60 -1.94 8.34
C LEU A 177 2.98 -2.78 9.46
N ALA A 178 3.77 -3.66 10.12
CA ALA A 178 3.33 -4.40 11.30
C ALA A 178 2.94 -3.47 12.46
N ALA A 179 3.72 -2.42 12.71
CA ALA A 179 3.42 -1.43 13.74
C ALA A 179 2.11 -0.67 13.45
N ILE A 180 1.87 -0.31 12.17
CA ILE A 180 0.60 0.29 11.73
C ILE A 180 -0.55 -0.69 11.89
N ALA A 181 -0.37 -1.96 11.56
CA ALA A 181 -1.36 -3.01 11.75
C ALA A 181 -1.81 -3.09 13.20
N VAL A 182 -0.87 -3.14 14.14
CA VAL A 182 -1.15 -3.14 15.59
C VAL A 182 -1.86 -1.84 16.01
N LYS A 183 -1.45 -0.68 15.50
CA LYS A 183 -2.13 0.60 15.75
C LYS A 183 -3.59 0.55 15.29
N LEU A 184 -3.87 0.03 14.09
CA LEU A 184 -5.24 -0.09 13.55
C LEU A 184 -6.11 -0.99 14.42
N ILE A 185 -5.61 -2.18 14.78
CA ILE A 185 -6.33 -3.11 15.67
C ILE A 185 -6.65 -2.43 17.00
N ARG A 186 -5.63 -1.84 17.63
CA ARG A 186 -5.81 -1.14 18.91
C ARG A 186 -6.84 -0.01 18.78
N SER A 187 -6.70 0.85 17.79
CA SER A 187 -7.63 1.98 17.61
C SER A 187 -9.06 1.53 17.29
N GLY A 188 -9.23 0.42 16.53
CA GLY A 188 -10.55 -0.16 16.28
C GLY A 188 -11.19 -0.66 17.59
N ILE A 189 -10.44 -1.39 18.41
CA ILE A 189 -10.92 -1.90 19.70
C ILE A 189 -11.28 -0.74 20.65
N MET A 190 -10.40 0.26 20.80
CA MET A 190 -10.62 1.41 21.69
C MET A 190 -11.89 2.18 21.29
N ARG A 191 -12.10 2.43 19.99
CA ARG A 191 -13.31 3.09 19.50
C ARG A 191 -14.59 2.27 19.76
N ILE A 192 -14.55 0.94 19.68
CA ILE A 192 -15.69 0.06 20.03
C ILE A 192 -16.00 0.15 21.54
N LEU A 193 -14.97 0.27 22.37
CA LEU A 193 -15.11 0.36 23.83
C LEU A 193 -15.52 1.77 24.30
N GLY A 194 -15.55 2.76 23.41
CA GLY A 194 -15.92 4.15 23.72
C GLY A 194 -14.82 4.98 24.38
N GLU A 195 -13.56 4.55 24.21
CA GLU A 195 -12.35 5.26 24.68
C GLU A 195 -11.64 6.03 23.56
#